data_ade78afd529839499b8a8795649cec63
#
_entry.id   ade78afd529839499b8a8795649cec63
#
_cell.length_a   1.000
_cell.length_b   1.000
_cell.length_c   1.000
_cell.angle_alpha   90.00
_cell.angle_beta   90.00
_cell.angle_gamma   90.00
#
_symmetry.space_group_name_H-M   'P 1'
#
loop_
_entity.id
_entity.type
_entity.pdbx_description
1 polymer ?
#
loop_
_entity_poly.entity_id
_entity_poly.type
_entity_poly.pdbx_seq_one_letter_code
_entity_poly.pdbx_strand_id
1 'polypeptide(L)'
;MNYNQKEYEKVRAGQPYLYRKDGLPSEIYEIRLTERVDHGDLNHALREAIERYPYLKVRYVERRGDFYAVKNDLPLEAVETEEPLPLGGRESNYHLIGVTHSDNRICVAFHHGLADGRGIKGFAETLIYEYCRRHYGSAAEAPGVRVSGQAAVPSEWAEPCGGKYSVDRQALNRVEGLARKGFALPETEGEKAAHRRYELRFSQDDFMALCHRYGASPVIMLSIMMSRAIRAIYPEAGAAINSNFPVDAREALGVGETYKNCVKSISLPFGEKEQGMSTEALSKHYRELLEAQRSPERCKDEFNKIIMLLDALKLLPSFESKRAIMRFLDDLKLDTYTISYVGRFNLGENERYVDCVHLYSNCSAGLVMNMTCASGRFAIDFVQDFEGERYLKGLLEQFQGEGIAVETSEEIAFCTPCDHLMRDMADLPNPFEDESRAPVWKRAAAWNVAAYRAIERGAVAGMTRVEDAFVERFLLRAGESVADARIRLARETEARSHSQAAQLRT
;
A
#
# COMPACT_ATOMS: atom_id res chain seq x y z
N MET A 1 22.15 -10.11 20.33
CA MET A 1 22.32 -8.67 20.59
C MET A 1 20.95 -8.10 20.85
N ASN A 2 20.74 -7.50 22.00
CA ASN A 2 19.47 -6.84 22.26
C ASN A 2 19.30 -5.68 21.27
N TYR A 3 18.10 -5.52 20.69
CA TYR A 3 17.71 -4.37 19.91
C TYR A 3 17.90 -3.13 20.78
N ASN A 4 18.95 -2.40 20.51
CA ASN A 4 19.20 -1.12 21.16
C ASN A 4 18.77 -0.05 20.15
N GLN A 5 17.50 0.36 20.25
CA GLN A 5 16.93 1.40 19.40
C GLN A 5 17.76 2.67 19.60
N LYS A 6 18.28 3.25 18.53
CA LYS A 6 18.72 4.64 18.57
C LYS A 6 17.55 5.46 19.10
N GLU A 7 17.81 6.50 19.87
CA GLU A 7 16.75 7.36 20.41
C GLU A 7 15.76 7.82 19.33
N TYR A 8 16.21 7.89 18.07
CA TYR A 8 15.39 8.19 16.91
C TYR A 8 16.03 7.65 15.62
N GLU A 9 15.18 7.37 14.63
CA GLU A 9 15.61 6.96 13.30
C GLU A 9 14.82 7.75 12.24
N LYS A 10 15.50 8.26 11.20
CA LYS A 10 14.85 8.98 10.12
C LYS A 10 13.99 8.05 9.27
N VAL A 11 12.72 8.39 9.09
CA VAL A 11 11.80 7.69 8.18
C VAL A 11 12.13 8.07 6.74
N ARG A 12 12.37 7.08 5.87
CA ARG A 12 12.70 7.30 4.46
C ARG A 12 11.72 6.56 3.54
N ALA A 13 11.82 5.24 3.44
CA ALA A 13 10.98 4.45 2.54
C ALA A 13 9.48 4.61 2.80
N GLY A 14 9.08 4.78 4.06
CA GLY A 14 7.68 5.01 4.46
C GLY A 14 7.22 6.47 4.38
N GLN A 15 8.14 7.44 4.25
CA GLN A 15 7.80 8.86 4.34
C GLN A 15 6.81 9.35 3.27
N PRO A 16 6.81 8.88 2.00
CA PRO A 16 5.82 9.29 1.01
C PRO A 16 4.38 9.01 1.43
N TYR A 17 4.14 7.96 2.19
CA TYR A 17 2.80 7.59 2.66
C TYR A 17 2.25 8.58 3.70
N LEU A 18 3.11 9.32 4.42
CA LEU A 18 2.69 10.35 5.38
C LEU A 18 2.06 11.57 4.71
N TYR A 19 2.28 11.76 3.42
CA TYR A 19 1.72 12.87 2.65
C TYR A 19 0.46 12.48 1.85
N ARG A 20 0.00 11.23 1.94
CA ARG A 20 -1.20 10.78 1.23
C ARG A 20 -2.47 11.26 1.90
N LYS A 21 -3.61 11.04 1.25
CA LYS A 21 -4.94 11.35 1.79
C LYS A 21 -5.19 10.50 3.04
N ASP A 22 -5.85 11.10 4.04
CA ASP A 22 -6.22 10.41 5.27
C ASP A 22 -6.99 9.10 4.97
N GLY A 23 -6.67 8.05 5.70
CA GLY A 23 -7.22 6.71 5.53
C GLY A 23 -6.56 5.86 4.43
N LEU A 24 -5.92 6.46 3.41
CA LEU A 24 -5.20 5.68 2.38
C LEU A 24 -3.97 4.95 2.91
N PRO A 25 -3.20 5.49 3.86
CA PRO A 25 -2.03 4.80 4.38
C PRO A 25 -2.33 3.67 5.37
N SER A 26 -3.57 3.47 5.78
CA SER A 26 -3.92 2.40 6.72
C SER A 26 -4.30 1.13 5.99
N GLU A 27 -3.69 0.03 6.38
CA GLU A 27 -3.98 -1.33 5.92
C GLU A 27 -4.38 -2.20 7.11
N ILE A 28 -5.20 -3.20 6.89
CA ILE A 28 -5.76 -4.04 7.94
C ILE A 28 -5.63 -5.50 7.56
N TYR A 29 -4.91 -6.27 8.38
CA TYR A 29 -5.07 -7.71 8.42
C TYR A 29 -6.24 -8.05 9.32
N GLU A 30 -7.26 -8.71 8.78
CA GLU A 30 -8.37 -9.29 9.52
C GLU A 30 -8.21 -10.81 9.53
N ILE A 31 -8.01 -11.37 10.70
CA ILE A 31 -7.87 -12.79 10.91
C ILE A 31 -9.13 -13.28 11.62
N ARG A 32 -9.86 -14.18 10.98
CA ARG A 32 -11.05 -14.81 11.56
C ARG A 32 -10.70 -16.16 12.14
N LEU A 33 -10.98 -16.33 13.41
CA LEU A 33 -10.79 -17.58 14.12
C LEU A 33 -12.05 -18.45 13.99
N THR A 34 -11.92 -19.73 14.30
CA THR A 34 -13.04 -20.67 14.37
C THR A 34 -13.93 -20.46 15.59
N GLU A 35 -13.43 -19.74 16.59
CA GLU A 35 -14.10 -19.46 17.86
C GLU A 35 -13.96 -17.99 18.25
N ARG A 36 -14.78 -17.56 19.22
CA ARG A 36 -14.74 -16.19 19.74
C ARG A 36 -13.39 -15.88 20.38
N VAL A 37 -12.90 -14.66 20.16
CA VAL A 37 -11.63 -14.18 20.72
C VAL A 37 -11.75 -13.94 22.21
N ASP A 38 -10.82 -14.50 23.00
CA ASP A 38 -10.63 -14.12 24.39
C ASP A 38 -9.71 -12.88 24.49
N HIS A 39 -10.24 -11.82 25.08
CA HIS A 39 -9.55 -10.55 25.25
C HIS A 39 -8.25 -10.66 26.08
N GLY A 40 -8.29 -11.44 27.16
CA GLY A 40 -7.15 -11.60 28.07
C GLY A 40 -6.01 -12.36 27.39
N ASP A 41 -6.33 -13.45 26.71
CA ASP A 41 -5.36 -14.25 25.97
C ASP A 41 -4.78 -13.47 24.78
N LEU A 42 -5.61 -12.67 24.08
CA LEU A 42 -5.13 -11.82 23.00
C LEU A 42 -4.15 -10.75 23.50
N ASN A 43 -4.46 -10.08 24.62
CA ASN A 43 -3.53 -9.10 25.19
C ASN A 43 -2.23 -9.73 25.70
N HIS A 44 -2.28 -10.96 26.18
CA HIS A 44 -1.06 -11.70 26.52
C HIS A 44 -0.24 -12.00 25.25
N ALA A 45 -0.85 -12.54 24.24
CA ALA A 45 -0.21 -12.84 22.95
C ALA A 45 0.38 -11.56 22.29
N LEU A 46 -0.31 -10.43 22.40
CA LEU A 46 0.17 -9.15 21.91
C LEU A 46 1.45 -8.70 22.63
N ARG A 47 1.53 -8.88 23.95
CA ARG A 47 2.78 -8.57 24.68
C ARG A 47 3.93 -9.45 24.21
N GLU A 48 3.74 -10.75 24.08
CA GLU A 48 4.75 -11.67 23.56
C GLU A 48 5.19 -11.30 22.14
N ALA A 49 4.22 -11.00 21.26
CA ALA A 49 4.53 -10.61 19.89
C ALA A 49 5.32 -9.30 19.84
N ILE A 50 4.95 -8.29 20.62
CA ILE A 50 5.65 -6.99 20.59
C ILE A 50 7.04 -7.05 21.24
N GLU A 51 7.25 -7.96 22.20
CA GLU A 51 8.59 -8.23 22.73
C GLU A 51 9.51 -8.81 21.66
N ARG A 52 8.98 -9.61 20.74
CA ARG A 52 9.71 -10.14 19.59
C ARG A 52 9.94 -9.08 18.50
N TYR A 53 9.05 -8.09 18.37
CA TYR A 53 9.11 -7.02 17.36
C TYR A 53 9.21 -5.63 18.00
N PRO A 54 10.21 -5.37 18.86
CA PRO A 54 10.30 -4.11 19.63
C PRO A 54 10.45 -2.87 18.76
N TYR A 55 10.92 -3.00 17.53
CA TYR A 55 11.08 -1.92 16.56
C TYR A 55 9.74 -1.43 15.98
N LEU A 56 8.62 -2.11 16.23
CA LEU A 56 7.27 -1.63 15.87
C LEU A 56 6.70 -0.69 16.95
N LYS A 57 7.25 -0.66 18.17
CA LYS A 57 6.85 0.27 19.24
C LYS A 57 7.43 1.66 19.03
N VAL A 58 6.95 2.33 17.99
CA VAL A 58 7.41 3.67 17.66
C VAL A 58 6.22 4.62 17.46
N ARG A 59 6.48 5.91 17.66
CA ARG A 59 5.68 7.01 17.17
C ARG A 59 6.51 7.90 16.25
N TYR A 60 5.87 8.71 15.44
CA TYR A 60 6.59 9.62 14.56
C TYR A 60 6.60 11.03 15.12
N VAL A 61 7.70 11.73 14.86
CA VAL A 61 7.86 13.16 15.16
C VAL A 61 8.42 13.87 13.94
N GLU A 62 8.02 15.12 13.75
CA GLU A 62 8.55 15.95 12.66
C GLU A 62 9.74 16.78 13.17
N ARG A 63 10.79 16.86 12.33
CA ARG A 63 11.91 17.77 12.51
C ARG A 63 12.32 18.35 11.17
N ARG A 64 12.16 19.66 11.02
CA ARG A 64 12.58 20.41 9.80
C ARG A 64 12.03 19.83 8.50
N GLY A 65 10.79 19.38 8.51
CA GLY A 65 10.10 18.81 7.36
C GLY A 65 10.44 17.35 7.02
N ASP A 66 11.27 16.69 7.81
CA ASP A 66 11.51 15.26 7.79
C ASP A 66 10.82 14.59 8.99
N PHE A 67 10.47 13.30 8.85
CA PHE A 67 9.89 12.50 9.92
C PHE A 67 10.92 11.55 10.52
N TYR A 68 10.80 11.34 11.83
CA TYR A 68 11.64 10.45 12.61
C TYR A 68 10.79 9.51 13.45
N ALA A 69 11.12 8.23 13.40
CA ALA A 69 10.59 7.23 14.32
C ALA A 69 11.34 7.39 15.66
N VAL A 70 10.59 7.56 16.72
CA VAL A 70 11.12 7.58 18.10
C VAL A 70 10.42 6.49 18.90
N LYS A 71 11.12 5.94 19.90
CA LYS A 71 10.56 4.91 20.76
C LYS A 71 9.27 5.43 21.43
N ASN A 72 8.26 4.57 21.48
CA ASN A 72 7.01 4.82 22.15
C ASN A 72 6.83 3.84 23.30
N ASP A 73 6.95 4.31 24.54
CA ASP A 73 6.83 3.48 25.74
C ASP A 73 5.37 3.34 26.25
N LEU A 74 4.42 4.06 25.62
CA LEU A 74 3.02 3.93 25.97
C LEU A 74 2.49 2.51 25.71
N PRO A 75 1.47 2.06 26.45
CA PRO A 75 0.89 0.73 26.25
C PRO A 75 0.39 0.51 24.82
N LEU A 76 0.65 -0.66 24.28
CA LEU A 76 0.00 -1.19 23.08
C LEU A 76 -0.87 -2.34 23.55
N GLU A 77 -2.18 -2.16 23.52
CA GLU A 77 -3.17 -3.10 24.02
C GLU A 77 -4.22 -3.39 22.93
N ALA A 78 -4.75 -4.61 22.92
CA ALA A 78 -5.87 -4.96 22.08
C ALA A 78 -7.15 -4.32 22.62
N VAL A 79 -7.97 -3.78 21.73
CA VAL A 79 -9.23 -3.12 22.07
C VAL A 79 -10.40 -3.89 21.50
N GLU A 80 -11.42 -4.17 22.35
CA GLU A 80 -12.66 -4.79 21.88
C GLU A 80 -13.53 -3.74 21.18
N THR A 81 -13.54 -3.78 19.85
CA THR A 81 -14.32 -2.89 18.99
C THR A 81 -14.49 -3.49 17.60
N GLU A 82 -15.57 -3.15 16.94
CA GLU A 82 -15.86 -3.55 15.55
C GLU A 82 -14.96 -2.83 14.54
N GLU A 83 -14.57 -1.59 14.83
CA GLU A 83 -13.83 -0.74 13.92
C GLU A 83 -12.36 -0.62 14.34
N PRO A 84 -11.41 -0.62 13.38
CA PRO A 84 -10.02 -0.34 13.66
C PRO A 84 -9.81 1.07 14.23
N LEU A 85 -8.85 1.20 15.14
CA LEU A 85 -8.51 2.49 15.75
C LEU A 85 -7.78 3.43 14.78
N PRO A 86 -8.03 4.75 14.85
CA PRO A 86 -7.18 5.73 14.20
C PRO A 86 -5.72 5.61 14.69
N LEU A 87 -4.79 5.51 13.72
CA LEU A 87 -3.38 5.28 14.05
C LEU A 87 -2.62 6.59 14.25
N GLY A 88 -1.56 6.56 15.04
CA GLY A 88 -0.64 7.68 15.27
C GLY A 88 -1.17 8.79 16.19
N GLY A 89 -2.42 8.67 16.67
CA GLY A 89 -3.07 9.62 17.57
C GLY A 89 -3.31 9.06 18.97
N ARG A 90 -4.08 9.80 19.76
CA ARG A 90 -4.41 9.46 21.16
C ARG A 90 -5.08 8.11 21.28
N GLU A 91 -5.96 7.78 20.34
CA GLU A 91 -6.78 6.58 20.35
C GLU A 91 -5.93 5.29 20.27
N SER A 92 -4.79 5.36 19.58
CA SER A 92 -3.81 4.28 19.46
C SER A 92 -2.59 4.44 20.37
N ASN A 93 -2.65 5.30 21.40
CA ASN A 93 -1.49 5.68 22.19
C ASN A 93 -0.29 6.10 21.30
N TYR A 94 -0.58 6.81 20.20
CA TYR A 94 0.37 7.30 19.20
C TYR A 94 1.15 6.19 18.45
N HIS A 95 0.76 4.93 18.59
CA HIS A 95 1.33 3.83 17.82
C HIS A 95 0.83 3.88 16.36
N LEU A 96 1.69 3.41 15.46
CA LEU A 96 1.39 3.26 14.03
C LEU A 96 0.92 1.85 13.67
N ILE A 97 0.65 1.05 14.68
CA ILE A 97 0.03 -0.25 14.64
C ILE A 97 -1.04 -0.31 15.73
N GLY A 98 -2.14 -0.97 15.44
CA GLY A 98 -3.23 -1.19 16.40
C GLY A 98 -3.79 -2.60 16.28
N VAL A 99 -4.22 -3.17 17.41
CA VAL A 99 -4.88 -4.47 17.44
C VAL A 99 -6.27 -4.27 18.01
N THR A 100 -7.28 -4.67 17.25
CA THR A 100 -8.67 -4.68 17.73
C THR A 100 -9.26 -6.07 17.55
N HIS A 101 -10.33 -6.37 18.27
CA HIS A 101 -11.05 -7.61 18.08
C HIS A 101 -12.56 -7.44 18.34
N SER A 102 -13.34 -8.25 17.68
CA SER A 102 -14.77 -8.39 17.97
C SER A 102 -15.22 -9.78 17.54
N ASP A 103 -16.06 -10.42 18.35
CA ASP A 103 -16.51 -11.77 18.13
C ASP A 103 -15.33 -12.74 17.84
N ASN A 104 -15.26 -13.33 16.65
CA ASN A 104 -14.16 -14.21 16.23
C ASN A 104 -13.08 -13.51 15.36
N ARG A 105 -13.11 -12.20 15.25
CA ARG A 105 -12.18 -11.40 14.41
C ARG A 105 -11.09 -10.76 15.25
N ILE A 106 -9.86 -10.85 14.76
CA ILE A 106 -8.71 -10.08 15.22
C ILE A 106 -8.25 -9.20 14.05
N CYS A 107 -8.23 -7.89 14.24
CA CYS A 107 -7.75 -6.93 13.25
C CYS A 107 -6.39 -6.36 13.69
N VAL A 108 -5.41 -6.44 12.81
CA VAL A 108 -4.11 -5.80 12.95
C VAL A 108 -4.04 -4.66 11.93
N ALA A 109 -4.35 -3.46 12.38
CA ALA A 109 -4.25 -2.25 11.57
C ALA A 109 -2.82 -1.71 11.63
N PHE A 110 -2.28 -1.24 10.52
CA PHE A 110 -0.97 -0.60 10.47
C PHE A 110 -0.92 0.53 9.45
N HIS A 111 -0.11 1.54 9.76
CA HIS A 111 0.13 2.67 8.87
C HIS A 111 1.22 2.31 7.86
N HIS A 112 0.95 2.46 6.57
CA HIS A 112 1.89 2.13 5.50
C HIS A 112 3.20 2.96 5.54
N GLY A 113 3.20 4.08 6.26
CA GLY A 113 4.42 4.82 6.59
C GLY A 113 5.36 4.04 7.51
N LEU A 114 4.85 3.13 8.34
CA LEU A 114 5.62 2.26 9.21
C LEU A 114 6.21 1.08 8.43
N ALA A 115 5.37 0.35 7.72
CA ALA A 115 5.72 -0.92 7.09
C ALA A 115 4.86 -1.21 5.85
N ASP A 116 5.27 -2.14 5.02
CA ASP A 116 4.40 -2.78 4.03
C ASP A 116 3.71 -4.03 4.59
N GLY A 117 2.75 -4.56 3.82
CA GLY A 117 1.99 -5.74 4.24
C GLY A 117 2.87 -6.94 4.59
N ARG A 118 3.95 -7.20 3.83
CA ARG A 118 4.90 -8.28 4.15
C ARG A 118 5.68 -7.99 5.44
N GLY A 119 6.04 -6.74 5.69
CA GLY A 119 6.75 -6.33 6.89
C GLY A 119 5.97 -6.55 8.19
N ILE A 120 4.64 -6.37 8.15
CA ILE A 120 3.74 -6.60 9.29
C ILE A 120 3.25 -8.04 9.36
N LYS A 121 3.23 -8.77 8.25
CA LYS A 121 2.76 -10.16 8.20
C LYS A 121 3.40 -11.04 9.28
N GLY A 122 4.73 -10.96 9.43
CA GLY A 122 5.43 -11.74 10.47
C GLY A 122 4.99 -11.42 11.89
N PHE A 123 4.68 -10.16 12.19
CA PHE A 123 4.10 -9.78 13.49
C PHE A 123 2.69 -10.37 13.67
N ALA A 124 1.84 -10.29 12.65
CA ALA A 124 0.50 -10.86 12.70
C ALA A 124 0.53 -12.40 12.86
N GLU A 125 1.42 -13.09 12.16
CA GLU A 125 1.63 -14.53 12.32
C GLU A 125 2.08 -14.89 13.73
N THR A 126 3.01 -14.13 14.30
CA THR A 126 3.48 -14.34 15.69
C THR A 126 2.35 -14.08 16.70
N LEU A 127 1.57 -13.01 16.52
CA LEU A 127 0.44 -12.70 17.39
C LEU A 127 -0.55 -13.86 17.44
N ILE A 128 -0.96 -14.40 16.28
CA ILE A 128 -1.91 -15.51 16.20
C ILE A 128 -1.28 -16.81 16.73
N TYR A 129 0.00 -17.05 16.45
CA TYR A 129 0.71 -18.20 16.98
C TYR A 129 0.74 -18.20 18.52
N GLU A 130 1.10 -17.08 19.16
CA GLU A 130 1.13 -16.96 20.61
C GLU A 130 -0.29 -17.00 21.21
N TYR A 131 -1.30 -16.46 20.50
CA TYR A 131 -2.70 -16.62 20.88
C TYR A 131 -3.12 -18.10 20.89
N CYS A 132 -2.82 -18.84 19.82
CA CYS A 132 -3.15 -20.25 19.74
C CYS A 132 -2.44 -21.09 20.82
N ARG A 133 -1.18 -20.80 21.11
CA ARG A 133 -0.46 -21.48 22.19
C ARG A 133 -1.14 -21.27 23.53
N ARG A 134 -1.59 -20.06 23.80
CA ARG A 134 -2.17 -19.72 25.09
C ARG A 134 -3.61 -20.19 25.20
N HIS A 135 -4.46 -19.81 24.25
CA HIS A 135 -5.90 -20.04 24.30
C HIS A 135 -6.26 -21.51 24.12
N TYR A 136 -5.67 -22.16 23.11
CA TYR A 136 -5.94 -23.56 22.80
C TYR A 136 -4.94 -24.54 23.44
N GLY A 137 -3.94 -24.05 24.16
CA GLY A 137 -2.86 -24.89 24.67
C GLY A 137 -2.06 -25.57 23.55
N SER A 138 -2.00 -24.98 22.37
CA SER A 138 -1.36 -25.58 21.19
C SER A 138 0.15 -25.70 21.42
N ALA A 139 0.68 -26.91 21.26
CA ALA A 139 2.12 -27.19 21.24
C ALA A 139 2.66 -27.30 19.79
N ALA A 140 1.81 -27.03 18.78
CA ALA A 140 2.18 -27.14 17.37
C ALA A 140 3.30 -26.15 17.01
N GLU A 141 4.30 -26.64 16.29
CA GLU A 141 5.32 -25.78 15.70
C GLU A 141 4.80 -25.10 14.44
N ALA A 142 5.22 -23.85 14.22
CA ALA A 142 4.97 -23.13 12.99
C ALA A 142 6.32 -22.69 12.38
N PRO A 143 6.95 -23.55 11.56
CA PRO A 143 8.24 -23.23 10.94
C PRO A 143 8.17 -21.93 10.16
N GLY A 144 9.09 -20.99 10.44
CA GLY A 144 9.14 -19.67 9.84
C GLY A 144 8.42 -18.57 10.62
N VAL A 145 7.57 -18.91 11.58
CA VAL A 145 7.04 -17.93 12.55
C VAL A 145 8.12 -17.59 13.58
N ARG A 146 8.30 -16.30 13.79
CA ARG A 146 9.24 -15.80 14.81
C ARG A 146 8.51 -15.77 16.15
N VAL A 147 9.05 -16.46 17.12
CA VAL A 147 8.38 -16.61 18.44
C VAL A 147 9.03 -15.72 19.50
N SER A 148 8.29 -15.48 20.59
CA SER A 148 8.78 -14.81 21.78
C SER A 148 10.08 -15.48 22.29
N GLY A 149 11.00 -14.67 22.80
CA GLY A 149 12.32 -15.11 23.24
C GLY A 149 13.39 -15.21 22.15
N GLN A 150 13.02 -15.21 20.87
CA GLN A 150 14.00 -15.10 19.78
C GLN A 150 14.49 -13.66 19.65
N ALA A 151 15.82 -13.48 19.63
CA ALA A 151 16.39 -12.15 19.46
C ALA A 151 16.12 -11.60 18.05
N ALA A 152 15.68 -10.34 17.97
CA ALA A 152 15.60 -9.63 16.71
C ALA A 152 17.00 -9.36 16.15
N VAL A 153 17.15 -9.44 14.83
CA VAL A 153 18.43 -9.25 14.13
C VAL A 153 18.43 -7.96 13.30
N PRO A 154 19.60 -7.31 13.13
CA PRO A 154 19.68 -5.99 12.46
C PRO A 154 19.07 -5.93 11.07
N SER A 155 19.02 -7.02 10.31
CA SER A 155 18.38 -7.08 9.01
C SER A 155 16.87 -6.82 9.07
N GLU A 156 16.23 -7.05 10.21
CA GLU A 156 14.79 -6.88 10.38
C GLU A 156 14.34 -5.40 10.38
N TRP A 157 15.27 -4.45 10.63
CA TRP A 157 15.00 -3.00 10.59
C TRP A 157 15.95 -2.23 9.66
N ALA A 158 16.64 -2.94 8.78
CA ALA A 158 17.51 -2.31 7.78
C ALA A 158 16.71 -1.31 6.92
N GLU A 159 17.30 -0.14 6.67
CA GLU A 159 16.66 0.90 5.86
C GLU A 159 16.90 0.66 4.37
N PRO A 160 15.87 0.40 3.56
CA PRO A 160 16.00 0.13 2.12
C PRO A 160 16.61 1.32 1.36
N CYS A 161 16.35 2.53 1.85
CA CYS A 161 16.86 3.79 1.31
C CYS A 161 18.12 4.28 2.05
N GLY A 162 18.90 3.40 2.70
CA GLY A 162 19.99 3.76 3.59
C GLY A 162 21.32 4.16 2.91
N GLY A 163 21.49 3.88 1.63
CA GLY A 163 22.73 4.15 0.91
C GLY A 163 22.88 5.60 0.43
N LYS A 164 24.11 6.01 0.10
CA LYS A 164 24.33 7.15 -0.77
C LYS A 164 24.02 6.68 -2.19
N TYR A 165 22.83 6.97 -2.66
CA TYR A 165 22.49 6.70 -4.04
C TYR A 165 23.07 7.82 -4.91
N SER A 166 23.93 7.45 -5.85
CA SER A 166 24.23 8.33 -6.96
C SER A 166 23.01 8.32 -7.87
N VAL A 167 22.40 9.48 -8.06
CA VAL A 167 21.31 9.62 -9.02
C VAL A 167 21.91 9.39 -10.41
N ASP A 168 21.77 8.17 -10.92
CA ASP A 168 22.06 7.89 -12.31
C ASP A 168 20.92 8.49 -13.17
N ARG A 169 21.23 9.63 -13.82
CA ARG A 169 20.28 10.27 -14.73
C ARG A 169 19.90 9.37 -15.90
N GLN A 170 20.75 8.41 -16.30
CA GLN A 170 20.43 7.44 -17.34
C GLN A 170 19.43 6.38 -16.85
N ALA A 171 19.44 6.03 -15.56
CA ALA A 171 18.47 5.14 -14.96
C ALA A 171 17.04 5.69 -15.06
N LEU A 172 16.87 7.00 -14.94
CA LEU A 172 15.59 7.68 -15.12
C LEU A 172 15.06 7.57 -16.56
N ASN A 173 15.92 7.47 -17.55
CA ASN A 173 15.53 7.32 -18.96
C ASN A 173 15.15 5.88 -19.32
N ARG A 174 15.57 4.87 -18.55
CA ARG A 174 15.26 3.45 -18.80
C ARG A 174 13.82 3.05 -18.46
N VAL A 175 13.04 3.93 -17.83
CA VAL A 175 11.64 3.69 -17.45
C VAL A 175 10.65 4.00 -18.60
N GLU A 176 11.12 4.49 -19.71
CA GLU A 176 10.31 5.01 -20.82
C GLU A 176 9.30 4.03 -21.45
N GLY A 177 9.44 2.73 -21.22
CA GLY A 177 8.54 1.74 -21.84
C GLY A 177 7.26 1.43 -21.07
N LEU A 178 7.19 1.75 -19.77
CA LEU A 178 6.16 1.22 -18.86
C LEU A 178 5.19 2.27 -18.33
N ALA A 179 5.49 3.55 -18.43
CA ALA A 179 4.66 4.65 -17.93
C ALA A 179 3.59 5.10 -18.95
N ARG A 180 3.04 4.18 -19.77
CA ARG A 180 1.88 4.53 -20.57
C ARG A 180 0.65 4.50 -19.67
N LYS A 181 -0.09 5.62 -19.63
CA LYS A 181 -1.36 5.70 -18.93
C LYS A 181 -2.28 4.57 -19.41
N GLY A 182 -2.70 3.73 -18.48
CA GLY A 182 -3.65 2.67 -18.75
C GLY A 182 -5.06 3.20 -19.02
N PHE A 183 -5.94 2.29 -19.38
CA PHE A 183 -7.38 2.55 -19.44
C PHE A 183 -7.86 2.95 -18.03
N ALA A 184 -8.47 4.12 -17.90
CA ALA A 184 -9.11 4.53 -16.65
C ALA A 184 -10.54 3.97 -16.62
N LEU A 185 -10.92 3.34 -15.52
CA LEU A 185 -12.30 2.91 -15.31
C LEU A 185 -13.19 4.16 -15.22
N PRO A 186 -14.27 4.28 -16.01
CA PRO A 186 -15.10 5.49 -16.04
C PRO A 186 -15.62 5.92 -14.67
N GLU A 187 -15.93 4.98 -13.79
CA GLU A 187 -16.46 5.25 -12.45
C GLU A 187 -15.46 5.91 -11.51
N THR A 188 -14.16 5.82 -11.80
CA THR A 188 -13.13 6.41 -10.95
C THR A 188 -12.96 7.92 -11.15
N GLU A 189 -13.65 8.50 -12.12
CA GLU A 189 -13.56 9.92 -12.48
C GLU A 189 -14.67 10.80 -11.85
N GLY A 190 -15.62 10.19 -11.13
CA GLY A 190 -16.71 10.88 -10.47
C GLY A 190 -16.44 11.28 -9.02
N GLU A 191 -17.48 11.77 -8.36
CA GLU A 191 -17.49 11.94 -6.91
C GLU A 191 -17.34 10.56 -6.26
N LYS A 192 -16.33 10.40 -5.40
CA LYS A 192 -16.04 9.10 -4.82
C LYS A 192 -17.12 8.71 -3.82
N ALA A 193 -17.73 7.56 -4.06
CA ALA A 193 -18.60 6.92 -3.10
C ALA A 193 -17.81 6.41 -1.88
N ALA A 194 -18.52 5.99 -0.84
CA ALA A 194 -17.89 5.24 0.25
C ALA A 194 -17.21 3.98 -0.30
N HIS A 195 -16.11 3.57 0.32
CA HIS A 195 -15.43 2.34 -0.10
C HIS A 195 -16.33 1.13 0.13
N ARG A 196 -16.32 0.22 -0.82
CA ARG A 196 -17.08 -1.03 -0.85
C ARG A 196 -16.12 -2.18 -0.98
N ARG A 197 -16.34 -3.21 -0.19
CA ARG A 197 -15.54 -4.43 -0.17
C ARG A 197 -16.44 -5.63 -0.44
N TYR A 198 -15.95 -6.55 -1.23
CA TYR A 198 -16.51 -7.88 -1.42
C TYR A 198 -15.42 -8.89 -1.09
N GLU A 199 -15.76 -9.90 -0.31
CA GLU A 199 -14.86 -10.99 0.02
C GLU A 199 -15.11 -12.15 -0.93
N LEU A 200 -14.08 -12.62 -1.61
CA LEU A 200 -14.12 -13.79 -2.46
C LEU A 200 -13.24 -14.86 -1.82
N ARG A 201 -13.76 -16.06 -1.64
CA ARG A 201 -13.02 -17.20 -1.08
C ARG A 201 -13.13 -18.40 -1.99
N PHE A 202 -12.04 -19.09 -2.25
CA PHE A 202 -11.96 -20.25 -3.13
C PHE A 202 -10.84 -21.20 -2.74
N SER A 203 -10.91 -22.43 -3.24
CA SER A 203 -9.94 -23.49 -2.96
C SER A 203 -8.53 -23.10 -3.42
N GLN A 204 -7.54 -23.25 -2.53
CA GLN A 204 -6.14 -23.09 -2.88
C GLN A 204 -5.70 -24.11 -3.91
N ASP A 205 -6.06 -25.38 -3.74
CA ASP A 205 -5.63 -26.47 -4.59
C ASP A 205 -6.17 -26.33 -6.02
N ASP A 206 -7.48 -25.98 -6.15
CA ASP A 206 -8.09 -25.80 -7.46
C ASP A 206 -7.47 -24.62 -8.22
N PHE A 207 -7.26 -23.50 -7.52
CA PHE A 207 -6.66 -22.32 -8.16
C PHE A 207 -5.18 -22.53 -8.48
N MET A 208 -4.44 -23.23 -7.63
CA MET A 208 -3.04 -23.60 -7.94
C MET A 208 -2.95 -24.58 -9.09
N ALA A 209 -3.88 -25.53 -9.20
CA ALA A 209 -3.96 -26.44 -10.35
C ALA A 209 -4.22 -25.65 -11.66
N LEU A 210 -5.11 -24.65 -11.62
CA LEU A 210 -5.34 -23.73 -12.73
C LEU A 210 -4.05 -22.95 -13.09
N CYS A 211 -3.39 -22.38 -12.09
CA CYS A 211 -2.13 -21.66 -12.28
C CYS A 211 -1.05 -22.55 -12.92
N HIS A 212 -0.90 -23.79 -12.45
CA HIS A 212 0.06 -24.75 -13.02
C HIS A 212 -0.28 -25.12 -14.44
N ARG A 213 -1.57 -25.33 -14.78
CA ARG A 213 -2.04 -25.64 -16.14
C ARG A 213 -1.54 -24.61 -17.15
N TYR A 214 -1.59 -23.33 -16.80
CA TYR A 214 -1.20 -22.22 -17.68
C TYR A 214 0.19 -21.67 -17.41
N GLY A 215 0.96 -22.31 -16.51
CA GLY A 215 2.28 -21.84 -16.11
C GLY A 215 2.28 -20.43 -15.53
N ALA A 216 1.21 -20.02 -14.86
CA ALA A 216 1.05 -18.70 -14.23
C ALA A 216 1.39 -18.77 -12.74
N SER A 217 1.74 -17.61 -12.15
CA SER A 217 1.61 -17.42 -10.70
C SER A 217 0.17 -17.00 -10.37
N PRO A 218 -0.29 -17.12 -9.10
CA PRO A 218 -1.61 -16.68 -8.70
C PRO A 218 -1.94 -15.25 -9.11
N VAL A 219 -0.99 -14.34 -8.96
CA VAL A 219 -1.15 -12.92 -9.31
C VAL A 219 -1.27 -12.72 -10.83
N ILE A 220 -0.45 -13.43 -11.62
CA ILE A 220 -0.54 -13.37 -13.08
C ILE A 220 -1.89 -13.90 -13.56
N MET A 221 -2.35 -15.03 -13.01
CA MET A 221 -3.63 -15.61 -13.39
C MET A 221 -4.78 -14.66 -13.08
N LEU A 222 -4.81 -14.11 -11.87
CA LEU A 222 -5.84 -13.13 -11.48
C LEU A 222 -5.79 -11.87 -12.38
N SER A 223 -4.58 -11.40 -12.76
CA SER A 223 -4.43 -10.29 -13.70
C SER A 223 -5.03 -10.60 -15.07
N ILE A 224 -4.76 -11.78 -15.60
CA ILE A 224 -5.31 -12.21 -16.89
C ILE A 224 -6.83 -12.23 -16.83
N MET A 225 -7.40 -12.84 -15.78
CA MET A 225 -8.83 -12.95 -15.60
C MET A 225 -9.49 -11.56 -15.48
N MET A 226 -8.96 -10.68 -14.62
CA MET A 226 -9.51 -9.34 -14.42
C MET A 226 -9.37 -8.47 -15.66
N SER A 227 -8.22 -8.51 -16.34
CA SER A 227 -8.03 -7.75 -17.57
C SER A 227 -9.00 -8.18 -18.69
N ARG A 228 -9.25 -9.49 -18.81
CA ARG A 228 -10.26 -10.02 -19.74
C ARG A 228 -11.67 -9.60 -19.36
N ALA A 229 -12.01 -9.63 -18.08
CA ALA A 229 -13.30 -9.16 -17.58
C ALA A 229 -13.53 -7.67 -17.93
N ILE A 230 -12.56 -6.80 -17.66
CA ILE A 230 -12.63 -5.38 -17.99
C ILE A 230 -12.72 -5.18 -19.51
N ARG A 231 -11.94 -5.93 -20.30
CA ARG A 231 -11.98 -5.84 -21.77
C ARG A 231 -13.33 -6.29 -22.35
N ALA A 232 -13.96 -7.30 -21.78
CA ALA A 232 -15.29 -7.73 -22.18
C ALA A 232 -16.35 -6.65 -21.93
N ILE A 233 -16.20 -5.88 -20.86
CA ILE A 233 -17.08 -4.73 -20.56
C ILE A 233 -16.80 -3.56 -21.52
N TYR A 234 -15.54 -3.35 -21.93
CA TYR A 234 -15.10 -2.24 -22.78
C TYR A 234 -14.32 -2.74 -24.01
N PRO A 235 -14.98 -3.40 -24.97
CA PRO A 235 -14.30 -3.98 -26.12
C PRO A 235 -13.60 -2.93 -26.99
N GLU A 236 -14.17 -1.72 -27.07
CA GLU A 236 -13.66 -0.63 -27.91
C GLU A 236 -12.61 0.26 -27.22
N ALA A 237 -12.21 -0.04 -25.98
CA ALA A 237 -11.21 0.76 -25.29
C ALA A 237 -9.84 0.66 -26.00
N GLY A 238 -9.36 1.77 -26.56
CA GLY A 238 -8.09 1.83 -27.30
C GLY A 238 -6.85 1.80 -26.40
N ALA A 239 -6.98 2.17 -25.12
CA ALA A 239 -5.89 2.11 -24.15
C ALA A 239 -5.73 0.69 -23.58
N ALA A 240 -4.49 0.33 -23.22
CA ALA A 240 -4.21 -0.92 -22.53
C ALA A 240 -4.82 -0.90 -21.12
N ILE A 241 -5.33 -2.02 -20.67
CA ILE A 241 -5.71 -2.24 -19.27
C ILE A 241 -4.44 -2.58 -18.53
N ASN A 242 -3.99 -1.69 -17.64
CA ASN A 242 -2.77 -1.91 -16.87
C ASN A 242 -3.12 -2.43 -15.48
N SER A 243 -2.63 -3.62 -15.15
CA SER A 243 -2.66 -4.12 -13.78
C SER A 243 -1.36 -3.74 -13.05
N ASN A 244 -1.51 -3.14 -11.88
CA ASN A 244 -0.40 -2.80 -10.99
C ASN A 244 -0.17 -3.96 -10.00
N PHE A 245 1.10 -4.33 -9.83
CA PHE A 245 1.55 -5.32 -8.86
C PHE A 245 2.57 -4.71 -7.93
N PRO A 246 2.21 -4.50 -6.65
CA PRO A 246 3.20 -4.30 -5.61
C PRO A 246 4.01 -5.59 -5.41
N VAL A 247 5.31 -5.54 -5.69
CA VAL A 247 6.22 -6.67 -5.49
C VAL A 247 7.26 -6.34 -4.43
N ASP A 248 7.68 -7.38 -3.71
CA ASP A 248 8.74 -7.27 -2.71
C ASP A 248 10.10 -7.12 -3.39
N ALA A 249 10.80 -6.06 -3.03
CA ALA A 249 12.13 -5.73 -3.53
C ALA A 249 13.26 -6.04 -2.52
N ARG A 250 12.98 -6.65 -1.35
CA ARG A 250 13.97 -6.88 -0.28
C ARG A 250 15.19 -7.62 -0.75
N GLU A 251 15.00 -8.70 -1.46
CA GLU A 251 16.09 -9.51 -2.02
C GLU A 251 16.94 -8.69 -2.99
N ALA A 252 16.30 -7.99 -3.94
CA ALA A 252 16.98 -7.17 -4.93
C ALA A 252 17.75 -6.00 -4.32
N LEU A 253 17.29 -5.47 -3.19
CA LEU A 253 17.93 -4.39 -2.44
C LEU A 253 18.99 -4.89 -1.45
N GLY A 254 19.02 -6.20 -1.15
CA GLY A 254 19.93 -6.78 -0.18
C GLY A 254 19.66 -6.37 1.27
N VAL A 255 18.40 -6.04 1.61
CA VAL A 255 18.01 -5.60 2.96
C VAL A 255 17.35 -6.71 3.80
N GLY A 256 17.35 -7.94 3.30
CA GLY A 256 16.91 -9.12 4.03
C GLY A 256 15.45 -9.06 4.48
N GLU A 257 15.22 -9.21 5.79
CA GLU A 257 13.92 -9.40 6.42
C GLU A 257 13.33 -8.11 7.01
N THR A 258 13.73 -6.95 6.52
CA THR A 258 13.28 -5.67 7.09
C THR A 258 11.75 -5.55 7.10
N TYR A 259 11.20 -4.98 8.19
CA TYR A 259 9.77 -4.67 8.25
C TYR A 259 9.39 -3.44 7.40
N LYS A 260 10.38 -2.60 7.07
CA LYS A 260 10.14 -1.33 6.36
C LYS A 260 9.65 -1.53 4.94
N ASN A 261 9.09 -0.50 4.36
CA ASN A 261 8.58 -0.54 3.00
C ASN A 261 9.65 -0.90 1.98
N CYS A 262 9.45 -2.02 1.31
CA CYS A 262 10.29 -2.51 0.21
C CYS A 262 9.45 -2.86 -1.01
N VAL A 263 8.35 -2.16 -1.17
CA VAL A 263 7.40 -2.40 -2.27
C VAL A 263 7.85 -1.62 -3.51
N LYS A 264 7.89 -2.32 -4.64
CA LYS A 264 8.01 -1.76 -5.97
C LYS A 264 6.77 -2.06 -6.78
N SER A 265 6.17 -1.05 -7.39
CA SER A 265 5.07 -1.24 -8.35
C SER A 265 5.59 -1.74 -9.69
N ILE A 266 4.93 -2.76 -10.23
CA ILE A 266 5.15 -3.31 -11.56
C ILE A 266 3.84 -3.27 -12.31
N SER A 267 3.83 -2.73 -13.53
CA SER A 267 2.64 -2.71 -14.37
C SER A 267 2.72 -3.77 -15.47
N LEU A 268 1.63 -4.55 -15.65
CA LEU A 268 1.46 -5.48 -16.75
C LEU A 268 0.36 -4.96 -17.68
N PRO A 269 0.68 -4.63 -18.94
CA PRO A 269 -0.30 -4.14 -19.90
C PRO A 269 -1.11 -5.29 -20.50
N PHE A 270 -2.40 -5.06 -20.73
CA PHE A 270 -3.27 -5.89 -21.54
C PHE A 270 -3.86 -5.04 -22.69
N GLY A 271 -3.05 -4.87 -23.72
CA GLY A 271 -3.39 -4.12 -24.93
C GLY A 271 -3.80 -5.03 -26.08
N GLU A 272 -3.78 -4.50 -27.30
CA GLU A 272 -4.15 -5.23 -28.52
C GLU A 272 -3.29 -6.50 -28.74
N LYS A 273 -1.99 -6.39 -28.49
CA LYS A 273 -1.05 -7.51 -28.63
C LYS A 273 -1.38 -8.65 -27.65
N GLU A 274 -1.63 -8.32 -26.40
CA GLU A 274 -1.91 -9.27 -25.32
C GLU A 274 -3.26 -9.95 -25.48
N GLN A 275 -4.25 -9.26 -26.02
CA GLN A 275 -5.59 -9.82 -26.32
C GLN A 275 -5.53 -10.99 -27.31
N GLY A 276 -4.61 -10.96 -28.25
CA GLY A 276 -4.42 -12.05 -29.24
C GLY A 276 -3.68 -13.28 -28.71
N MET A 277 -3.18 -13.26 -27.46
CA MET A 277 -2.41 -14.34 -26.90
C MET A 277 -3.29 -15.40 -26.21
N SER A 278 -2.90 -16.69 -26.32
CA SER A 278 -3.45 -17.71 -25.44
C SER A 278 -3.07 -17.44 -23.98
N THR A 279 -3.78 -18.09 -23.04
CA THR A 279 -3.49 -17.92 -21.60
C THR A 279 -2.06 -18.33 -21.25
N GLU A 280 -1.53 -19.41 -21.84
CA GLU A 280 -0.17 -19.89 -21.66
C GLU A 280 0.86 -18.88 -22.20
N ALA A 281 0.64 -18.38 -23.42
CA ALA A 281 1.51 -17.41 -24.05
C ALA A 281 1.56 -16.10 -23.24
N LEU A 282 0.41 -15.63 -22.78
CA LEU A 282 0.27 -14.44 -21.97
C LEU A 282 0.92 -14.63 -20.58
N SER A 283 0.74 -15.78 -19.94
CA SER A 283 1.38 -16.13 -18.67
C SER A 283 2.91 -16.11 -18.79
N LYS A 284 3.44 -16.68 -19.88
CA LYS A 284 4.88 -16.64 -20.17
C LYS A 284 5.36 -15.19 -20.36
N HIS A 285 4.67 -14.43 -21.20
CA HIS A 285 4.99 -13.04 -21.48
C HIS A 285 4.99 -12.19 -20.20
N TYR A 286 4.00 -12.34 -19.33
CA TYR A 286 3.94 -11.60 -18.05
C TYR A 286 5.02 -12.02 -17.08
N ARG A 287 5.42 -13.29 -17.03
CA ARG A 287 6.58 -13.72 -16.22
C ARG A 287 7.87 -13.03 -16.70
N GLU A 288 8.10 -13.00 -18.01
CA GLU A 288 9.27 -12.33 -18.59
C GLU A 288 9.28 -10.82 -18.25
N LEU A 289 8.12 -10.15 -18.32
CA LEU A 289 7.99 -8.75 -17.92
C LEU A 289 8.25 -8.54 -16.41
N LEU A 290 7.74 -9.43 -15.56
CA LEU A 290 7.98 -9.38 -14.12
C LEU A 290 9.45 -9.55 -13.78
N GLU A 291 10.12 -10.55 -14.35
CA GLU A 291 11.55 -10.83 -14.15
C GLU A 291 12.40 -9.63 -14.58
N ALA A 292 12.13 -9.07 -15.76
CA ALA A 292 12.83 -7.90 -16.27
C ALA A 292 12.68 -6.68 -15.35
N GLN A 293 11.49 -6.48 -14.76
CA GLN A 293 11.21 -5.35 -13.88
C GLN A 293 11.71 -5.56 -12.44
N ARG A 294 11.88 -6.82 -12.01
CA ARG A 294 12.39 -7.17 -10.67
C ARG A 294 13.92 -7.23 -10.58
N SER A 295 14.64 -6.93 -11.66
CA SER A 295 16.10 -6.92 -11.62
C SER A 295 16.62 -5.98 -10.51
N PRO A 296 17.75 -6.31 -9.86
CA PRO A 296 18.33 -5.49 -8.80
C PRO A 296 18.56 -4.04 -9.22
N GLU A 297 18.99 -3.80 -10.46
CA GLU A 297 19.22 -2.46 -11.01
C GLU A 297 17.91 -1.67 -11.06
N ARG A 298 16.84 -2.26 -11.59
CA ARG A 298 15.54 -1.59 -11.68
C ARG A 298 14.89 -1.36 -10.32
N CYS A 299 15.07 -2.27 -9.39
CA CYS A 299 14.61 -2.05 -8.01
C CYS A 299 15.37 -0.88 -7.35
N LYS A 300 16.69 -0.82 -7.50
CA LYS A 300 17.50 0.31 -7.01
C LYS A 300 17.10 1.64 -7.66
N ASP A 301 16.85 1.63 -8.96
CA ASP A 301 16.40 2.83 -9.70
C ASP A 301 15.07 3.35 -9.11
N GLU A 302 14.13 2.48 -8.79
CA GLU A 302 12.83 2.88 -8.22
C GLU A 302 12.99 3.51 -6.83
N PHE A 303 13.81 2.89 -5.96
CA PHE A 303 14.10 3.46 -4.64
C PHE A 303 14.91 4.77 -4.73
N ASN A 304 15.75 4.93 -5.74
CA ASN A 304 16.41 6.22 -6.04
C ASN A 304 15.40 7.30 -6.38
N LYS A 305 14.34 6.99 -7.13
CA LYS A 305 13.27 7.96 -7.43
C LYS A 305 12.53 8.39 -6.16
N ILE A 306 12.28 7.45 -5.23
CA ILE A 306 11.68 7.80 -3.93
C ILE A 306 12.56 8.81 -3.20
N ILE A 307 13.88 8.61 -3.16
CA ILE A 307 14.80 9.55 -2.51
C ILE A 307 14.79 10.91 -3.21
N MET A 308 14.81 10.90 -4.55
CA MET A 308 14.72 12.14 -5.33
C MET A 308 13.41 12.89 -5.06
N LEU A 309 12.29 12.17 -4.98
CA LEU A 309 11.00 12.75 -4.62
C LEU A 309 11.06 13.37 -3.22
N LEU A 310 11.59 12.66 -2.23
CA LEU A 310 11.74 13.18 -0.88
C LEU A 310 12.63 14.42 -0.82
N ASP A 311 13.73 14.45 -1.58
CA ASP A 311 14.61 15.63 -1.67
C ASP A 311 13.91 16.80 -2.36
N ALA A 312 13.11 16.57 -3.39
CA ALA A 312 12.28 17.58 -4.01
C ALA A 312 11.20 18.13 -3.05
N LEU A 313 10.53 17.23 -2.30
CA LEU A 313 9.53 17.63 -1.30
C LEU A 313 10.11 18.48 -0.15
N LYS A 314 11.41 18.38 0.16
CA LYS A 314 12.07 19.26 1.14
C LYS A 314 12.11 20.71 0.73
N LEU A 315 12.05 20.99 -0.57
CA LEU A 315 12.02 22.36 -1.10
C LEU A 315 10.68 23.06 -0.85
N LEU A 316 9.65 22.29 -0.49
CA LEU A 316 8.32 22.82 -0.22
C LEU A 316 8.20 23.26 1.25
N PRO A 317 7.59 24.44 1.52
CA PRO A 317 7.67 25.08 2.81
C PRO A 317 6.73 24.45 3.88
N SER A 318 5.69 23.72 3.47
CA SER A 318 4.67 23.22 4.38
C SER A 318 4.31 21.75 4.12
N PHE A 319 3.73 21.14 5.13
CA PHE A 319 3.17 19.79 5.01
C PHE A 319 2.07 19.74 3.94
N GLU A 320 1.18 20.74 3.91
CA GLU A 320 0.07 20.78 2.95
C GLU A 320 0.55 20.92 1.50
N SER A 321 1.62 21.67 1.25
CA SER A 321 2.20 21.73 -0.11
C SER A 321 2.79 20.38 -0.55
N LYS A 322 3.39 19.62 0.37
CA LYS A 322 3.88 18.26 0.10
C LYS A 322 2.71 17.29 -0.19
N ARG A 323 1.64 17.39 0.59
CA ARG A 323 0.40 16.62 0.34
C ARG A 323 -0.21 16.93 -1.02
N ALA A 324 -0.23 18.20 -1.42
CA ALA A 324 -0.77 18.60 -2.72
C ALA A 324 -0.01 17.95 -3.88
N ILE A 325 1.33 17.90 -3.80
CA ILE A 325 2.15 17.18 -4.81
C ILE A 325 1.86 15.68 -4.80
N MET A 326 1.76 15.06 -3.64
CA MET A 326 1.47 13.63 -3.56
C MET A 326 0.07 13.31 -4.10
N ARG A 327 -0.95 14.13 -3.81
CA ARG A 327 -2.29 14.00 -4.40
C ARG A 327 -2.23 14.10 -5.93
N PHE A 328 -1.51 15.08 -6.47
CA PHE A 328 -1.32 15.19 -7.92
C PHE A 328 -0.71 13.92 -8.52
N LEU A 329 0.31 13.35 -7.88
CA LEU A 329 0.92 12.09 -8.33
C LEU A 329 -0.07 10.91 -8.27
N ASP A 330 -0.86 10.82 -7.20
CA ASP A 330 -1.90 9.79 -7.06
C ASP A 330 -3.01 9.96 -8.12
N ASP A 331 -3.36 11.19 -8.47
CA ASP A 331 -4.40 11.50 -9.46
C ASP A 331 -3.96 11.21 -10.91
N LEU A 332 -2.68 11.00 -11.18
CA LEU A 332 -2.20 10.63 -12.52
C LEU A 332 -2.73 9.27 -13.00
N LYS A 333 -3.10 8.38 -12.09
CA LYS A 333 -3.74 7.07 -12.34
C LYS A 333 -3.16 6.35 -13.55
N LEU A 334 -1.91 5.91 -13.43
CA LEU A 334 -1.19 5.24 -14.52
C LEU A 334 -1.74 3.83 -14.78
N ASP A 335 -2.26 3.19 -13.75
CA ASP A 335 -2.77 1.84 -13.78
C ASP A 335 -4.31 1.82 -13.73
N THR A 336 -4.91 0.77 -14.29
CA THR A 336 -6.36 0.57 -14.32
C THR A 336 -6.85 0.03 -12.98
N TYR A 337 -6.10 -0.90 -12.38
CA TYR A 337 -6.40 -1.51 -11.08
C TYR A 337 -5.12 -2.06 -10.45
N THR A 338 -5.20 -2.40 -9.16
CA THR A 338 -4.08 -2.97 -8.41
C THR A 338 -4.43 -4.38 -7.91
N ILE A 339 -3.46 -5.30 -7.97
CA ILE A 339 -3.51 -6.60 -7.30
C ILE A 339 -2.35 -6.68 -6.33
N SER A 340 -2.63 -6.85 -5.05
CA SER A 340 -1.63 -7.07 -4.01
C SER A 340 -1.73 -8.49 -3.47
N TYR A 341 -0.59 -9.20 -3.39
CA TYR A 341 -0.52 -10.53 -2.78
C TYR A 341 0.65 -10.59 -1.79
N VAL A 342 0.33 -10.67 -0.54
CA VAL A 342 1.30 -10.70 0.57
C VAL A 342 1.86 -12.10 0.88
N GLY A 343 1.46 -13.08 0.09
CA GLY A 343 1.85 -14.48 0.28
C GLY A 343 0.94 -15.23 1.26
N ARG A 344 1.27 -16.50 1.48
CA ARG A 344 0.55 -17.36 2.40
C ARG A 344 0.85 -16.98 3.85
N PHE A 345 -0.17 -16.96 4.69
CA PHE A 345 -0.04 -17.04 6.14
C PHE A 345 0.40 -18.45 6.52
N ASN A 346 1.44 -18.55 7.33
CA ASN A 346 2.00 -19.83 7.71
C ASN A 346 1.95 -19.98 9.25
N LEU A 347 0.94 -20.68 9.71
CA LEU A 347 0.76 -20.96 11.14
C LEU A 347 0.95 -22.46 11.45
N GLY A 348 1.42 -23.25 10.47
CA GLY A 348 1.57 -24.69 10.60
C GLY A 348 0.24 -25.33 10.97
N GLU A 349 0.24 -26.28 11.92
CA GLU A 349 -0.98 -26.94 12.37
C GLU A 349 -1.96 -25.99 13.08
N ASN A 350 -1.54 -24.79 13.50
CA ASN A 350 -2.42 -23.80 14.10
C ASN A 350 -3.41 -23.20 13.08
N GLU A 351 -3.20 -23.40 11.77
CA GLU A 351 -4.15 -23.00 10.72
C GLU A 351 -5.56 -23.60 10.96
N ARG A 352 -5.67 -24.74 11.66
CA ARG A 352 -6.97 -25.33 12.03
C ARG A 352 -7.86 -24.44 12.90
N TYR A 353 -7.29 -23.45 13.59
CA TYR A 353 -8.02 -22.49 14.41
C TYR A 353 -8.35 -21.20 13.66
N VAL A 354 -7.91 -21.08 12.40
CA VAL A 354 -8.12 -19.90 11.54
C VAL A 354 -9.04 -20.28 10.39
N ASP A 355 -10.18 -19.60 10.29
CA ASP A 355 -11.12 -19.76 9.17
C ASP A 355 -10.59 -19.11 7.91
N CYS A 356 -10.22 -17.83 8.01
CA CYS A 356 -9.65 -17.08 6.89
C CYS A 356 -8.81 -15.91 7.36
N VAL A 357 -8.00 -15.41 6.45
CA VAL A 357 -7.23 -14.18 6.63
C VAL A 357 -7.54 -13.23 5.46
N HIS A 358 -7.90 -12.01 5.77
CA HIS A 358 -8.15 -10.93 4.84
C HIS A 358 -7.08 -9.84 4.97
N LEU A 359 -6.83 -9.13 3.89
CA LEU A 359 -6.03 -7.90 3.89
C LEU A 359 -6.78 -6.86 3.06
N TYR A 360 -7.05 -5.72 3.64
CA TYR A 360 -7.73 -4.66 2.90
C TYR A 360 -7.27 -3.27 3.33
N SER A 361 -7.43 -2.34 2.40
CA SER A 361 -7.14 -0.92 2.57
C SER A 361 -8.07 -0.10 1.71
N ASN A 362 -8.14 1.20 1.95
CA ASN A 362 -8.81 2.10 1.03
C ASN A 362 -8.15 2.07 -0.36
N CYS A 363 -8.98 2.24 -1.37
CA CYS A 363 -8.57 2.20 -2.76
C CYS A 363 -8.07 3.58 -3.23
N SER A 364 -6.81 3.66 -3.67
CA SER A 364 -6.28 4.87 -4.32
C SER A 364 -6.45 4.87 -5.83
N ALA A 365 -6.60 3.69 -6.45
CA ALA A 365 -6.67 3.49 -7.89
C ALA A 365 -8.09 3.26 -8.44
N GLY A 366 -9.12 3.32 -7.58
CA GLY A 366 -10.52 3.03 -7.95
C GLY A 366 -10.91 1.56 -7.78
N LEU A 367 -9.99 0.62 -8.03
CA LEU A 367 -10.20 -0.81 -7.85
C LEU A 367 -8.92 -1.49 -7.37
N VAL A 368 -8.99 -2.17 -6.24
CA VAL A 368 -7.89 -2.95 -5.67
C VAL A 368 -8.37 -4.35 -5.30
N MET A 369 -7.56 -5.34 -5.59
CA MET A 369 -7.75 -6.73 -5.16
C MET A 369 -6.58 -7.12 -4.27
N ASN A 370 -6.83 -7.27 -2.98
CA ASN A 370 -5.84 -7.78 -2.04
C ASN A 370 -6.05 -9.26 -1.84
N MET A 371 -5.03 -10.04 -2.11
CA MET A 371 -5.09 -11.50 -2.04
C MET A 371 -4.25 -12.01 -0.88
N THR A 372 -4.81 -12.95 -0.14
CA THR A 372 -4.15 -13.71 0.93
C THR A 372 -4.37 -15.20 0.70
N CYS A 373 -3.62 -16.02 1.42
CA CYS A 373 -3.80 -17.46 1.42
C CYS A 373 -3.58 -17.99 2.83
N ALA A 374 -4.53 -18.73 3.36
CA ALA A 374 -4.49 -19.39 4.67
C ALA A 374 -5.45 -20.58 4.70
N SER A 375 -5.19 -21.56 5.54
CA SER A 375 -6.10 -22.69 5.82
C SER A 375 -6.63 -23.40 4.55
N GLY A 376 -5.75 -23.55 3.53
CA GLY A 376 -6.10 -24.20 2.25
C GLY A 376 -7.01 -23.37 1.33
N ARG A 377 -7.19 -22.09 1.59
CA ARG A 377 -8.03 -21.19 0.81
C ARG A 377 -7.30 -19.92 0.41
N PHE A 378 -7.60 -19.42 -0.77
CA PHE A 378 -7.36 -18.03 -1.12
C PHE A 378 -8.54 -17.17 -0.69
N ALA A 379 -8.23 -15.98 -0.20
CA ALA A 379 -9.19 -14.90 -0.01
C ALA A 379 -8.78 -13.70 -0.86
N ILE A 380 -9.73 -13.07 -1.53
CA ILE A 380 -9.55 -11.80 -2.22
C ILE A 380 -10.50 -10.79 -1.60
N ASP A 381 -9.94 -9.68 -1.15
CA ASP A 381 -10.70 -8.49 -0.79
C ASP A 381 -10.76 -7.58 -2.03
N PHE A 382 -11.91 -7.61 -2.68
CA PHE A 382 -12.22 -6.81 -3.85
C PHE A 382 -12.77 -5.46 -3.39
N VAL A 383 -11.94 -4.43 -3.47
CA VAL A 383 -12.23 -3.09 -2.94
C VAL A 383 -12.38 -2.09 -4.07
N GLN A 384 -13.46 -1.32 -4.04
CA GLN A 384 -13.75 -0.27 -5.02
C GLN A 384 -14.27 1.01 -4.34
N ASP A 385 -14.07 2.17 -4.97
CA ASP A 385 -14.55 3.48 -4.50
C ASP A 385 -15.69 4.05 -5.34
N PHE A 386 -16.46 3.16 -5.99
CA PHE A 386 -17.62 3.46 -6.85
C PHE A 386 -18.74 2.44 -6.65
N GLU A 387 -19.92 2.74 -7.16
CA GLU A 387 -21.08 1.88 -7.06
C GLU A 387 -21.13 0.81 -8.17
N GLY A 388 -21.89 -0.28 -7.89
CA GLY A 388 -22.16 -1.36 -8.84
C GLY A 388 -21.13 -2.49 -8.79
N GLU A 389 -21.53 -3.64 -9.30
CA GLU A 389 -20.82 -4.93 -9.18
C GLU A 389 -20.31 -5.44 -10.54
N ARG A 390 -20.30 -4.64 -11.59
CA ARG A 390 -20.04 -5.14 -12.93
C ARG A 390 -18.64 -5.76 -13.10
N TYR A 391 -17.63 -5.20 -12.44
CA TYR A 391 -16.25 -5.72 -12.47
C TYR A 391 -16.12 -6.99 -11.63
N LEU A 392 -16.79 -7.02 -10.49
CA LEU A 392 -16.89 -8.22 -9.66
C LEU A 392 -17.57 -9.35 -10.45
N LYS A 393 -18.73 -9.09 -11.05
CA LYS A 393 -19.46 -10.09 -11.86
C LYS A 393 -18.62 -10.58 -13.03
N GLY A 394 -17.94 -9.67 -13.73
CA GLY A 394 -17.05 -10.07 -14.82
C GLY A 394 -15.88 -10.94 -14.35
N LEU A 395 -15.32 -10.68 -13.18
CA LEU A 395 -14.29 -11.54 -12.58
C LEU A 395 -14.85 -12.91 -12.19
N LEU A 396 -16.04 -12.96 -11.57
CA LEU A 396 -16.71 -14.22 -11.19
C LEU A 396 -17.04 -15.09 -12.41
N GLU A 397 -17.43 -14.48 -13.53
CA GLU A 397 -17.63 -15.18 -14.81
C GLU A 397 -16.33 -15.82 -15.32
N GLN A 398 -15.18 -15.16 -15.15
CA GLN A 398 -13.88 -15.77 -15.48
C GLN A 398 -13.55 -16.98 -14.59
N PHE A 399 -13.78 -16.88 -13.28
CA PHE A 399 -13.62 -18.01 -12.37
C PHE A 399 -14.53 -19.18 -12.74
N GLN A 400 -15.80 -18.90 -13.01
CA GLN A 400 -16.78 -19.89 -13.43
C GLN A 400 -16.37 -20.57 -14.75
N GLY A 401 -15.87 -19.78 -15.72
CA GLY A 401 -15.39 -20.30 -17.01
C GLY A 401 -14.22 -21.27 -16.88
N GLU A 402 -13.41 -21.14 -15.84
CA GLU A 402 -12.29 -22.05 -15.51
C GLU A 402 -12.69 -23.16 -14.51
N GLY A 403 -13.95 -23.23 -14.11
CA GLY A 403 -14.47 -24.26 -13.21
C GLY A 403 -14.10 -24.06 -11.74
N ILE A 404 -13.69 -22.86 -11.34
CA ILE A 404 -13.36 -22.53 -9.95
C ILE A 404 -14.63 -22.05 -9.24
N ALA A 405 -15.05 -22.74 -8.18
CA ALA A 405 -16.12 -22.29 -7.30
C ALA A 405 -15.63 -21.18 -6.37
N VAL A 406 -16.36 -20.08 -6.34
CA VAL A 406 -16.04 -18.91 -5.50
C VAL A 406 -17.21 -18.64 -4.56
N GLU A 407 -16.93 -18.58 -3.27
CA GLU A 407 -17.85 -18.04 -2.26
C GLU A 407 -17.68 -16.51 -2.26
N THR A 408 -18.78 -15.78 -2.35
CA THR A 408 -18.75 -14.30 -2.39
C THR A 408 -19.63 -13.76 -1.26
N SER A 409 -19.15 -12.77 -0.52
CA SER A 409 -19.96 -12.05 0.47
C SER A 409 -20.96 -11.11 -0.20
N GLU A 410 -21.93 -10.65 0.58
CA GLU A 410 -22.63 -9.41 0.27
C GLU A 410 -21.67 -8.21 0.32
N GLU A 411 -22.14 -7.08 -0.16
CA GLU A 411 -21.38 -5.82 -0.10
C GLU A 411 -21.11 -5.39 1.35
N ILE A 412 -19.87 -5.11 1.68
CA ILE A 412 -19.43 -4.62 2.98
C ILE A 412 -19.01 -3.16 2.81
N ALA A 413 -19.78 -2.24 3.40
CA ALA A 413 -19.33 -0.86 3.55
C ALA A 413 -18.22 -0.82 4.60
N PHE A 414 -17.09 -0.19 4.28
CA PHE A 414 -16.01 -0.04 5.23
C PHE A 414 -15.29 1.30 5.08
N CYS A 415 -14.62 1.69 6.16
CA CYS A 415 -13.71 2.82 6.15
C CYS A 415 -12.43 2.36 6.86
N THR A 416 -11.28 2.55 6.24
CA THR A 416 -10.03 2.43 6.99
C THR A 416 -9.90 3.63 7.92
N PRO A 417 -9.35 3.44 9.12
CA PRO A 417 -9.22 4.53 10.07
C PRO A 417 -8.38 5.65 9.45
N CYS A 418 -8.84 6.89 9.65
CA CYS A 418 -7.99 8.05 9.40
C CYS A 418 -6.76 7.95 10.30
N ASP A 419 -5.58 8.33 9.81
CA ASP A 419 -4.48 8.53 10.71
C ASP A 419 -4.64 9.89 11.43
N HIS A 420 -4.37 9.89 12.73
CA HIS A 420 -4.38 11.10 13.55
C HIS A 420 -2.97 11.62 13.85
N LEU A 421 -1.98 11.10 13.13
CA LEU A 421 -0.58 11.42 13.32
C LEU A 421 -0.30 12.92 13.33
N MET A 422 -0.75 13.64 12.29
CA MET A 422 -0.50 15.07 12.18
C MET A 422 -1.36 15.89 13.15
N ARG A 423 -2.55 15.39 13.53
CA ARG A 423 -3.44 16.03 14.49
C ARG A 423 -2.85 16.03 15.89
N ASP A 424 -2.32 14.91 16.33
CA ASP A 424 -1.96 14.66 17.74
C ASP A 424 -0.44 14.59 18.01
N MET A 425 0.38 14.76 16.97
CA MET A 425 1.85 14.65 17.10
C MET A 425 2.44 15.59 18.15
N ALA A 426 1.82 16.75 18.35
CA ALA A 426 2.28 17.77 19.29
C ALA A 426 1.89 17.49 20.76
N ASP A 427 1.09 16.47 21.02
CA ASP A 427 0.65 16.14 22.39
C ASP A 427 1.76 15.58 23.27
N LEU A 428 2.74 14.94 22.66
CA LEU A 428 3.89 14.33 23.33
C LEU A 428 5.16 15.12 23.06
N PRO A 429 6.10 15.16 24.03
CA PRO A 429 7.36 15.85 23.85
C PRO A 429 8.09 15.41 22.58
N ASN A 430 8.55 16.39 21.82
CA ASN A 430 9.41 16.14 20.67
C ASN A 430 10.87 16.13 21.14
N PRO A 431 11.63 15.04 20.99
CA PRO A 431 13.02 14.95 21.47
C PRO A 431 13.97 15.96 20.81
N PHE A 432 13.48 16.68 19.79
CA PHE A 432 14.25 17.73 19.09
C PHE A 432 13.88 19.15 19.52
N GLU A 433 12.99 19.34 20.49
CA GLU A 433 12.52 20.67 20.86
C GLU A 433 13.63 21.57 21.43
N ASP A 434 14.61 21.02 22.17
CA ASP A 434 15.75 21.77 22.69
C ASP A 434 16.66 22.36 21.59
N GLU A 435 16.66 21.74 20.39
CA GLU A 435 17.35 22.30 19.21
C GLU A 435 16.52 23.33 18.44
N SER A 436 15.23 23.39 18.73
CA SER A 436 14.26 24.27 18.08
C SER A 436 13.99 25.54 18.91
N ARG A 437 14.99 26.35 19.18
CA ARG A 437 14.69 27.80 19.19
C ARG A 437 14.07 28.09 17.83
N ALA A 438 12.73 28.23 17.80
CA ALA A 438 11.99 28.43 16.57
C ALA A 438 12.74 29.47 15.73
N PRO A 439 13.11 29.15 14.49
CA PRO A 439 13.89 30.06 13.67
C PRO A 439 13.21 31.42 13.70
N VAL A 440 14.00 32.49 13.71
CA VAL A 440 13.49 33.87 13.82
C VAL A 440 12.35 34.16 12.83
N TRP A 441 12.35 33.47 11.69
CA TRP A 441 11.29 33.54 10.69
C TRP A 441 9.93 32.95 11.14
N LYS A 442 9.89 31.91 11.99
CA LYS A 442 8.62 31.38 12.55
C LYS A 442 7.97 32.39 13.49
N ARG A 443 8.77 33.18 14.21
CA ARG A 443 8.26 34.31 15.02
C ARG A 443 7.83 35.47 14.13
N ALA A 444 8.56 35.75 13.05
CA ALA A 444 8.18 36.81 12.12
C ALA A 444 6.94 36.45 11.29
N ALA A 445 6.70 35.17 10.95
CA ALA A 445 5.51 34.73 10.22
C ALA A 445 4.23 34.86 11.05
N ALA A 446 4.32 34.70 12.36
CA ALA A 446 3.18 34.97 13.26
C ALA A 446 2.76 36.46 13.29
N TRP A 447 3.62 37.38 12.85
CA TRP A 447 3.43 38.84 12.90
C TRP A 447 3.13 39.47 11.52
N ASN A 448 3.22 38.71 10.41
CA ASN A 448 3.09 39.35 9.10
C ASN A 448 2.34 38.46 8.08
N VAL A 449 1.03 38.68 7.97
CA VAL A 449 0.11 38.04 7.01
C VAL A 449 0.58 38.23 5.55
N ALA A 450 1.30 39.36 5.24
CA ALA A 450 1.84 39.59 3.91
C ALA A 450 3.03 38.67 3.58
N ALA A 451 3.87 38.34 4.57
CA ALA A 451 4.93 37.38 4.42
C ALA A 451 4.38 35.95 4.22
N TYR A 452 3.30 35.59 4.94
CA TYR A 452 2.61 34.32 4.73
C TYR A 452 2.06 34.19 3.31
N ARG A 453 1.41 35.22 2.79
CA ARG A 453 0.91 35.26 1.40
C ARG A 453 2.04 35.26 0.34
N ALA A 454 3.22 35.79 0.68
CA ALA A 454 4.38 35.71 -0.22
C ALA A 454 5.00 34.29 -0.21
N ILE A 455 5.03 33.65 0.96
CA ILE A 455 5.46 32.24 1.10
C ILE A 455 4.48 31.32 0.37
N GLU A 456 3.18 31.54 0.51
CA GLU A 456 2.15 30.80 -0.20
C GLU A 456 2.28 30.94 -1.72
N ARG A 457 2.52 32.16 -2.23
CA ARG A 457 2.79 32.39 -3.66
C ARG A 457 4.09 31.72 -4.12
N GLY A 458 5.12 31.73 -3.29
CA GLY A 458 6.38 31.04 -3.54
C GLY A 458 6.22 29.52 -3.55
N ALA A 459 5.37 29.00 -2.66
CA ALA A 459 5.02 27.57 -2.62
C ALA A 459 4.26 27.13 -3.88
N VAL A 460 3.27 27.93 -4.32
CA VAL A 460 2.54 27.68 -5.58
C VAL A 460 3.49 27.72 -6.77
N ALA A 461 4.40 28.70 -6.84
CA ALA A 461 5.41 28.77 -7.91
C ALA A 461 6.41 27.59 -7.85
N GLY A 462 6.73 27.13 -6.63
CA GLY A 462 7.54 25.92 -6.42
C GLY A 462 6.82 24.65 -6.88
N MET A 463 5.54 24.52 -6.56
CA MET A 463 4.68 23.43 -7.04
C MET A 463 4.61 23.40 -8.57
N THR A 464 4.39 24.54 -9.19
CA THR A 464 4.36 24.65 -10.66
C THR A 464 5.67 24.18 -11.30
N ARG A 465 6.81 24.53 -10.71
CA ARG A 465 8.13 24.05 -11.19
C ARG A 465 8.33 22.55 -11.02
N VAL A 466 7.83 21.97 -9.93
CA VAL A 466 7.89 20.52 -9.71
C VAL A 466 6.96 19.79 -10.67
N GLU A 467 5.77 20.33 -10.91
CA GLU A 467 4.83 19.83 -11.92
C GLU A 467 5.43 19.89 -13.31
N ASP A 468 6.05 21.02 -13.69
CA ASP A 468 6.74 21.19 -14.98
C ASP A 468 7.86 20.17 -15.14
N ALA A 469 8.71 20.02 -14.13
CA ALA A 469 9.79 19.05 -14.14
C ALA A 469 9.28 17.60 -14.22
N PHE A 470 8.14 17.31 -13.59
CA PHE A 470 7.50 16.00 -13.69
C PHE A 470 6.92 15.76 -15.08
N VAL A 471 6.18 16.73 -15.63
CA VAL A 471 5.63 16.67 -17.00
C VAL A 471 6.75 16.51 -18.01
N GLU A 472 7.81 17.34 -17.91
CA GLU A 472 8.99 17.26 -18.77
C GLU A 472 9.65 15.88 -18.74
N ARG A 473 9.70 15.28 -17.56
CA ARG A 473 10.43 14.03 -17.33
C ARG A 473 9.67 12.77 -17.70
N PHE A 474 8.35 12.75 -17.45
CA PHE A 474 7.57 11.52 -17.48
C PHE A 474 6.39 11.52 -18.45
N LEU A 475 5.94 12.69 -18.89
CA LEU A 475 4.69 12.81 -19.65
C LEU A 475 4.86 13.47 -21.02
N LEU A 476 6.05 13.94 -21.39
CA LEU A 476 6.32 14.50 -22.71
C LEU A 476 6.26 13.42 -23.80
N ARG A 477 5.61 13.74 -24.89
CA ARG A 477 5.74 12.99 -26.14
C ARG A 477 6.99 13.48 -26.92
N ALA A 478 7.51 12.65 -27.80
CA ALA A 478 8.68 13.02 -28.60
C ALA A 478 8.44 14.34 -29.37
N GLY A 479 9.25 15.35 -29.10
CA GLY A 479 9.16 16.68 -29.72
C GLY A 479 8.13 17.63 -29.12
N GLU A 480 7.48 17.27 -28.02
CA GLU A 480 6.49 18.10 -27.31
C GLU A 480 7.17 19.00 -26.28
N SER A 481 6.72 20.23 -26.11
CA SER A 481 7.12 21.09 -25.00
C SER A 481 6.30 20.81 -23.74
N VAL A 482 6.81 21.19 -22.55
CA VAL A 482 6.08 21.09 -21.29
C VAL A 482 4.74 21.84 -21.35
N ALA A 483 4.71 23.01 -21.98
CA ALA A 483 3.51 23.81 -22.15
C ALA A 483 2.46 23.08 -23.02
N ASP A 484 2.89 22.47 -24.12
CA ASP A 484 2.02 21.72 -25.00
C ASP A 484 1.47 20.44 -24.32
N ALA A 485 2.34 19.76 -23.54
CA ALA A 485 1.94 18.59 -22.74
C ALA A 485 0.88 18.95 -21.70
N ARG A 486 1.02 20.09 -21.00
CA ARG A 486 0.00 20.58 -20.06
C ARG A 486 -1.33 20.88 -20.75
N ILE A 487 -1.29 21.54 -21.90
CA ILE A 487 -2.52 21.82 -22.70
C ILE A 487 -3.15 20.51 -23.15
N ARG A 488 -2.38 19.55 -23.61
CA ARG A 488 -2.86 18.23 -23.99
C ARG A 488 -3.51 17.49 -22.83
N LEU A 489 -2.83 17.42 -21.68
CA LEU A 489 -3.33 16.75 -20.47
C LEU A 489 -4.63 17.39 -19.96
N ALA A 490 -4.71 18.73 -19.98
CA ALA A 490 -5.92 19.46 -19.63
C ALA A 490 -7.08 19.11 -20.59
N ARG A 491 -6.84 19.14 -21.91
CA ARG A 491 -7.85 18.79 -22.92
C ARG A 491 -8.26 17.31 -22.85
N GLU A 492 -7.32 16.40 -22.59
CA GLU A 492 -7.63 14.99 -22.39
C GLU A 492 -8.50 14.78 -21.15
N THR A 493 -8.31 15.58 -20.12
CA THR A 493 -9.13 15.58 -18.89
C THR A 493 -10.52 16.16 -19.15
N GLU A 494 -10.61 17.31 -19.84
CA GLU A 494 -11.90 17.94 -20.22
C GLU A 494 -12.72 17.08 -21.19
N ALA A 495 -12.08 16.49 -22.20
CA ALA A 495 -12.76 15.62 -23.18
C ALA A 495 -13.35 14.38 -22.50
N ARG A 496 -12.71 13.87 -21.44
CA ARG A 496 -13.22 12.76 -20.64
C ARG A 496 -14.44 13.17 -19.83
N SER A 497 -14.40 14.32 -19.15
CA SER A 497 -15.55 14.84 -18.40
C SER A 497 -16.75 15.12 -19.30
N HIS A 498 -16.55 15.56 -20.53
CA HIS A 498 -17.63 15.80 -21.49
C HIS A 498 -18.20 14.52 -22.10
N SER A 499 -17.36 13.53 -22.39
CA SER A 499 -17.78 12.22 -22.89
C SER A 499 -18.63 11.47 -21.85
N GLN A 500 -18.29 11.60 -20.57
CA GLN A 500 -19.05 11.02 -19.47
C GLN A 500 -20.40 11.71 -19.27
N ALA A 501 -20.43 13.05 -19.32
CA ALA A 501 -21.67 13.81 -19.20
C ALA A 501 -22.66 13.49 -20.36
N ALA A 502 -22.15 13.08 -21.52
CA ALA A 502 -22.98 12.64 -22.67
C ALA A 502 -23.49 11.20 -22.48
N GLN A 503 -22.68 10.30 -21.88
CA GLN A 503 -23.11 8.91 -21.63
C GLN A 503 -24.07 8.78 -20.44
N LEU A 504 -24.09 9.74 -19.51
CA LEU A 504 -25.05 9.78 -18.40
C LEU A 504 -26.42 10.36 -18.82
N ARG A 505 -26.56 10.88 -20.04
CA ARG A 505 -27.81 11.41 -20.60
C ARG A 505 -28.53 10.50 -21.60
N THR A 506 -27.92 9.36 -21.89
CA THR A 506 -28.53 8.26 -22.67
C THR A 506 -28.75 7.04 -21.79
#